data_c3226739dd2b648497349db7b4f0c3c5
#
_entry.id   c3226739dd2b648497349db7b4f0c3c5
#
_cell.length_a   1.000
_cell.length_b   1.000
_cell.length_c   1.000
_cell.angle_alpha   90.00
_cell.angle_beta   90.00
_cell.angle_gamma   90.00
#
_symmetry.space_group_name_H-M   'P 1'
#
loop_
_entity.id
_entity.type
_entity.pdbx_description
1 polymer ?
#
loop_
_entity_poly.entity_id
_entity_poly.type
_entity_poly.pdbx_seq_one_letter_code
_entity_poly.pdbx_strand_id
1 'polypeptide(L)'
;WLPLSTDRSALVCGFQDRRQEAETVADEIGKTFRQGKSCAAIFRTNADAVWLATALKCRKIPFLWKEKPKNPYETPVCQDLLAYLRFAMEGRKRKDFLRIMNRPCRYLSRQMLPDAEISFSALHRAYAQKPYMQEILHRLEADISRLAKMDLYAAVHYIRRGMGYDAWLKENAGQTPSAGESLQGQERAPAG
;
A
#
# COMPACT_ATOMS: atom_id res chain seq x y z
N TRP A 1 -34.02 18.64 2.75
CA TRP A 1 -33.36 19.94 2.71
C TRP A 1 -34.20 20.93 3.49
N LEU A 2 -33.86 21.19 4.75
CA LEU A 2 -34.40 22.31 5.51
C LEU A 2 -33.40 23.47 5.40
N PRO A 3 -33.81 24.68 5.09
CA PRO A 3 -32.95 25.85 5.07
C PRO A 3 -32.50 26.14 6.48
N LEU A 4 -31.21 26.00 6.74
CA LEU A 4 -30.60 26.40 7.99
C LEU A 4 -30.46 27.91 8.05
N SER A 5 -30.83 28.47 9.20
CA SER A 5 -30.73 29.85 9.69
C SER A 5 -30.15 30.93 8.78
N THR A 6 -30.79 32.09 8.82
CA THR A 6 -30.52 33.32 8.04
C THR A 6 -29.22 34.05 8.40
N ASP A 7 -28.42 33.58 9.35
CA ASP A 7 -27.15 34.19 9.70
C ASP A 7 -26.00 33.49 8.92
N ARG A 8 -25.70 34.01 7.72
CA ARG A 8 -24.69 33.50 6.80
C ARG A 8 -23.46 34.41 6.80
N SER A 9 -22.77 34.54 7.91
CA SER A 9 -21.44 35.11 7.92
C SER A 9 -20.42 34.03 7.55
N ALA A 10 -19.83 34.12 6.34
CA ALA A 10 -18.69 33.30 5.97
C ALA A 10 -17.41 34.01 6.46
N LEU A 11 -16.60 33.31 7.23
CA LEU A 11 -15.31 33.75 7.68
C LEU A 11 -14.21 33.11 6.79
N VAL A 12 -13.33 33.92 6.23
CA VAL A 12 -12.14 33.46 5.50
C VAL A 12 -10.92 33.65 6.38
N CYS A 13 -10.19 32.56 6.68
CA CYS A 13 -8.98 32.58 7.49
C CYS A 13 -7.77 32.13 6.64
N GLY A 14 -6.63 32.82 6.77
CA GLY A 14 -5.36 32.38 6.23
C GLY A 14 -4.49 31.76 7.32
N PHE A 15 -3.74 30.70 6.97
CA PHE A 15 -2.83 29.98 7.86
C PHE A 15 -1.44 29.90 7.25
N GLN A 16 -0.40 29.78 8.07
CA GLN A 16 0.97 29.64 7.62
C GLN A 16 1.25 28.26 7.04
N ASP A 17 0.67 27.23 7.65
CA ASP A 17 0.79 25.85 7.24
C ASP A 17 -0.48 25.02 7.55
N ARG A 18 -0.55 23.81 7.01
CA ARG A 18 -1.67 22.87 7.20
C ARG A 18 -1.83 22.40 8.64
N ARG A 19 -0.77 22.40 9.41
CA ARG A 19 -0.83 21.99 10.80
C ARG A 19 -1.53 23.05 11.65
N GLN A 20 -1.15 24.31 11.48
CA GLN A 20 -1.81 25.44 12.15
C GLN A 20 -3.29 25.53 11.78
N GLU A 21 -3.63 25.35 10.49
CA GLU A 21 -5.00 25.26 10.03
C GLU A 21 -5.77 24.18 10.78
N ALA A 22 -5.25 22.94 10.78
CA ALA A 22 -5.90 21.80 11.41
C ALA A 22 -6.07 21.96 12.93
N GLU A 23 -5.08 22.53 13.61
CA GLU A 23 -5.14 22.78 15.05
C GLU A 23 -6.20 23.84 15.37
N THR A 24 -6.25 24.93 14.62
CA THR A 24 -7.24 26.01 14.81
C THR A 24 -8.66 25.51 14.55
N VAL A 25 -8.86 24.80 13.44
CA VAL A 25 -10.17 24.22 13.08
C VAL A 25 -10.61 23.18 14.14
N ALA A 26 -9.69 22.37 14.65
CA ALA A 26 -10.00 21.39 15.70
C ALA A 26 -10.43 22.07 17.01
N ASP A 27 -9.86 23.23 17.36
CA ASP A 27 -10.26 24.02 18.52
C ASP A 27 -11.66 24.59 18.37
N GLU A 28 -12.02 25.12 17.20
CA GLU A 28 -13.38 25.62 16.90
C GLU A 28 -14.40 24.48 16.91
N ILE A 29 -14.09 23.32 16.32
CA ILE A 29 -14.91 22.12 16.40
C ILE A 29 -15.11 21.71 17.87
N GLY A 30 -14.05 21.75 18.68
CA GLY A 30 -14.13 21.42 20.10
C GLY A 30 -15.04 22.34 20.90
N LYS A 31 -15.06 23.65 20.58
CA LYS A 31 -15.99 24.61 21.18
C LYS A 31 -17.45 24.27 20.80
N THR A 32 -17.68 24.04 19.52
CA THR A 32 -19.01 23.71 18.99
C THR A 32 -19.54 22.37 19.52
N PHE A 33 -18.67 21.38 19.64
CA PHE A 33 -19.00 20.06 20.21
C PHE A 33 -19.42 20.16 21.68
N ARG A 34 -18.71 20.96 22.49
CA ARG A 34 -19.06 21.21 23.90
C ARG A 34 -20.42 21.90 24.06
N GLN A 35 -20.89 22.62 23.05
CA GLN A 35 -22.24 23.20 23.01
C GLN A 35 -23.34 22.21 22.59
N GLY A 36 -23.00 20.93 22.39
CA GLY A 36 -23.92 19.91 21.90
C GLY A 36 -24.33 20.05 20.43
N LYS A 37 -23.61 20.86 19.64
CA LYS A 37 -23.88 21.07 18.23
C LYS A 37 -23.02 20.14 17.37
N SER A 38 -23.56 19.75 16.21
CA SER A 38 -22.81 19.02 15.18
C SER A 38 -22.15 19.98 14.21
N CYS A 39 -20.97 19.60 13.72
CA CYS A 39 -20.26 20.31 12.65
C CYS A 39 -19.74 19.34 11.60
N ALA A 40 -19.53 19.85 10.39
CA ALA A 40 -18.93 19.09 9.30
C ALA A 40 -17.73 19.86 8.72
N ALA A 41 -16.64 19.15 8.46
CA ALA A 41 -15.50 19.67 7.74
C ALA A 41 -15.47 19.05 6.34
N ILE A 42 -15.32 19.89 5.31
CA ILE A 42 -15.30 19.50 3.91
C ILE A 42 -13.91 19.79 3.35
N PHE A 43 -13.31 18.83 2.68
CA PHE A 43 -11.99 18.91 2.09
C PHE A 43 -12.06 18.67 0.60
N ARG A 44 -11.12 19.24 -0.13
CA ARG A 44 -10.96 18.97 -1.56
C ARG A 44 -10.43 17.55 -1.81
N THR A 45 -9.55 17.06 -0.95
CA THR A 45 -8.99 15.71 -1.04
C THR A 45 -9.02 15.00 0.31
N ASN A 46 -9.12 13.67 0.31
CA ASN A 46 -9.06 12.86 1.53
C ASN A 46 -7.70 12.97 2.25
N ALA A 47 -6.63 13.29 1.53
CA ALA A 47 -5.31 13.49 2.12
C ALA A 47 -5.26 14.74 3.03
N ASP A 48 -5.98 15.80 2.67
CA ASP A 48 -6.03 17.04 3.46
C ASP A 48 -6.75 16.81 4.81
N ALA A 49 -7.74 15.92 4.83
CA ALA A 49 -8.50 15.61 6.03
C ALA A 49 -7.68 14.89 7.14
N VAL A 50 -6.54 14.30 6.80
CA VAL A 50 -5.68 13.55 7.76
C VAL A 50 -5.15 14.45 8.87
N TRP A 51 -4.79 15.68 8.54
CA TRP A 51 -4.27 16.66 9.50
C TRP A 51 -5.32 17.00 10.56
N LEU A 52 -6.54 17.32 10.13
CA LEU A 52 -7.63 17.61 11.06
C LEU A 52 -8.02 16.38 11.89
N ALA A 53 -8.11 15.21 11.27
CA ALA A 53 -8.40 13.97 12.00
C ALA A 53 -7.36 13.66 13.09
N THR A 54 -6.09 13.95 12.82
CA THR A 54 -5.00 13.81 13.80
C THR A 54 -5.18 14.81 14.96
N ALA A 55 -5.45 16.08 14.64
CA ALA A 55 -5.69 17.11 15.64
C ALA A 55 -6.90 16.82 16.54
N LEU A 56 -8.00 16.31 15.95
CA LEU A 56 -9.20 15.88 16.70
C LEU A 56 -8.93 14.68 17.61
N LYS A 57 -8.16 13.69 17.14
CA LYS A 57 -7.73 12.54 17.96
C LYS A 57 -6.91 12.97 19.16
N CYS A 58 -5.93 13.85 18.96
CA CYS A 58 -5.11 14.40 20.07
C CYS A 58 -5.97 15.09 21.11
N ARG A 59 -7.07 15.73 20.71
CA ARG A 59 -8.02 16.42 21.58
C ARG A 59 -9.14 15.52 22.13
N LYS A 60 -9.14 14.23 21.76
CA LYS A 60 -10.18 13.24 22.11
C LYS A 60 -11.60 13.67 21.69
N ILE A 61 -11.71 14.41 20.59
CA ILE A 61 -12.99 14.81 20.01
C ILE A 61 -13.45 13.70 19.06
N PRO A 62 -14.63 13.09 19.28
CA PRO A 62 -15.15 12.05 18.41
C PRO A 62 -15.53 12.62 17.04
N PHE A 63 -15.23 11.89 15.98
CA PHE A 63 -15.62 12.27 14.62
C PHE A 63 -15.93 11.04 13.77
N LEU A 64 -16.76 11.23 12.76
CA LEU A 64 -17.07 10.24 11.74
C LEU A 64 -16.34 10.62 10.45
N TRP A 65 -15.70 9.65 9.86
CA TRP A 65 -15.05 9.81 8.56
C TRP A 65 -15.94 9.19 7.48
N LYS A 66 -16.56 10.01 6.63
CA LYS A 66 -17.48 9.52 5.60
C LYS A 66 -16.74 8.67 4.56
N GLU A 67 -15.56 9.11 4.15
CA GLU A 67 -14.69 8.37 3.22
C GLU A 67 -13.27 8.34 3.75
N LYS A 68 -12.94 7.31 4.52
CA LYS A 68 -11.60 7.15 5.08
C LYS A 68 -10.55 7.10 3.96
N PRO A 69 -9.46 7.88 4.04
CA PRO A 69 -8.39 7.80 3.07
C PRO A 69 -7.82 6.38 3.04
N LYS A 70 -7.62 5.87 1.84
CA LYS A 70 -6.99 4.56 1.66
C LYS A 70 -5.60 4.59 2.29
N ASN A 71 -5.30 3.59 3.09
CA ASN A 71 -3.98 3.44 3.68
C ASN A 71 -2.96 3.25 2.54
N PRO A 72 -1.96 4.13 2.36
CA PRO A 72 -0.97 4.01 1.29
C PRO A 72 -0.18 2.69 1.36
N TYR A 73 -0.03 2.11 2.56
CA TYR A 73 0.61 0.81 2.74
C TYR A 73 -0.21 -0.38 2.23
N GLU A 74 -1.51 -0.20 1.98
CA GLU A 74 -2.39 -1.22 1.40
C GLU A 74 -2.41 -1.18 -0.13
N THR A 75 -1.75 -0.20 -0.75
CA THR A 75 -1.65 -0.14 -2.21
C THR A 75 -0.88 -1.34 -2.75
N PRO A 76 -1.25 -1.88 -3.93
CA PRO A 76 -0.56 -3.03 -4.53
C PRO A 76 0.94 -2.82 -4.64
N VAL A 77 1.37 -1.63 -5.05
CA VAL A 77 2.80 -1.27 -5.17
C VAL A 77 3.52 -1.36 -3.82
N CYS A 78 2.96 -0.76 -2.78
CA CYS A 78 3.58 -0.79 -1.46
C CYS A 78 3.64 -2.22 -0.90
N GLN A 79 2.59 -3.00 -1.10
CA GLN A 79 2.56 -4.41 -0.71
C GLN A 79 3.58 -5.27 -1.46
N ASP A 80 3.86 -4.97 -2.74
CA ASP A 80 4.91 -5.64 -3.51
C ASP A 80 6.30 -5.32 -2.96
N LEU A 81 6.58 -4.04 -2.69
CA LEU A 81 7.84 -3.61 -2.07
C LEU A 81 8.05 -4.26 -0.69
N LEU A 82 7.00 -4.27 0.15
CA LEU A 82 7.05 -4.95 1.45
C LEU A 82 7.27 -6.46 1.31
N ALA A 83 6.69 -7.10 0.30
CA ALA A 83 6.90 -8.53 0.06
C ALA A 83 8.36 -8.82 -0.35
N TYR A 84 8.98 -7.98 -1.17
CA TYR A 84 10.41 -8.09 -1.49
C TYR A 84 11.29 -7.98 -0.23
N LEU A 85 11.02 -6.96 0.60
CA LEU A 85 11.79 -6.73 1.83
C LEU A 85 11.63 -7.90 2.82
N ARG A 86 10.39 -8.34 3.08
CA ARG A 86 10.14 -9.49 3.96
C ARG A 86 10.79 -10.76 3.44
N PHE A 87 10.68 -11.02 2.13
CA PHE A 87 11.29 -12.20 1.52
C PHE A 87 12.82 -12.18 1.62
N ALA A 88 13.45 -11.02 1.52
CA ALA A 88 14.90 -10.87 1.63
C ALA A 88 15.39 -10.92 3.08
N MET A 89 14.66 -10.32 4.04
CA MET A 89 15.15 -10.04 5.39
C MET A 89 14.54 -10.93 6.48
N GLU A 90 13.27 -11.33 6.35
CA GLU A 90 12.53 -12.03 7.41
C GLU A 90 12.37 -13.55 7.17
N GLY A 91 12.87 -14.05 6.07
CA GLY A 91 12.74 -15.46 5.69
C GLY A 91 11.99 -15.64 4.37
N ARG A 92 12.34 -16.68 3.66
CA ARG A 92 11.94 -16.98 2.27
C ARG A 92 10.55 -17.59 2.19
N LYS A 93 9.55 -16.91 2.77
CA LYS A 93 8.17 -17.41 2.84
C LYS A 93 7.53 -17.44 1.44
N ARG A 94 6.90 -18.59 1.12
CA ARG A 94 6.21 -18.81 -0.15
C ARG A 94 5.19 -17.71 -0.49
N LYS A 95 4.43 -17.22 0.48
CA LYS A 95 3.41 -16.17 0.25
C LYS A 95 4.00 -14.88 -0.31
N ASP A 96 5.16 -14.44 0.23
CA ASP A 96 5.82 -13.23 -0.23
C ASP A 96 6.45 -13.45 -1.62
N PHE A 97 7.04 -14.64 -1.85
CA PHE A 97 7.59 -15.01 -3.15
C PHE A 97 6.53 -15.05 -4.26
N LEU A 98 5.39 -15.69 -4.02
CA LEU A 98 4.28 -15.74 -4.98
C LEU A 98 3.82 -14.36 -5.42
N ARG A 99 3.98 -13.36 -4.57
CA ARG A 99 3.62 -11.97 -4.88
C ARG A 99 4.64 -11.32 -5.80
N ILE A 100 5.94 -11.59 -5.60
CA ILE A 100 7.04 -10.89 -6.28
C ILE A 100 7.66 -11.68 -7.43
N MET A 101 7.44 -13.00 -7.51
CA MET A 101 8.16 -13.89 -8.44
C MET A 101 8.13 -13.43 -9.90
N ASN A 102 7.00 -12.83 -10.33
CA ASN A 102 6.78 -12.33 -11.68
C ASN A 102 6.50 -10.82 -11.73
N ARG A 103 7.06 -10.06 -10.81
CA ARG A 103 6.97 -8.58 -10.76
C ARG A 103 8.35 -7.97 -10.50
N PRO A 104 9.19 -7.73 -11.50
CA PRO A 104 8.99 -7.85 -12.98
C PRO A 104 8.77 -9.28 -13.47
N CYS A 105 8.31 -9.38 -14.73
CA CYS A 105 7.98 -10.66 -15.33
C CYS A 105 9.23 -11.55 -15.47
N ARG A 106 9.15 -12.80 -14.92
CA ARG A 106 10.23 -13.80 -14.95
C ARG A 106 9.75 -15.16 -15.42
N TYR A 107 8.46 -15.29 -15.76
CA TYR A 107 7.84 -16.53 -16.24
C TYR A 107 7.99 -17.73 -15.29
N LEU A 108 8.07 -17.48 -13.97
CA LEU A 108 8.12 -18.53 -12.97
C LEU A 108 6.73 -19.12 -12.74
N SER A 109 6.63 -20.45 -12.69
CA SER A 109 5.36 -21.16 -12.45
C SER A 109 5.12 -21.39 -10.96
N ARG A 110 3.89 -21.16 -10.51
CA ARG A 110 3.45 -21.44 -9.12
C ARG A 110 3.50 -22.93 -8.77
N GLN A 111 3.35 -23.80 -9.75
CA GLN A 111 3.38 -25.26 -9.57
C GLN A 111 4.75 -25.78 -9.18
N MET A 112 5.81 -25.03 -9.45
CA MET A 112 7.19 -25.37 -9.07
C MET A 112 7.54 -24.98 -7.63
N LEU A 113 6.55 -24.55 -6.84
CA LEU A 113 6.70 -24.00 -5.49
C LEU A 113 5.79 -24.75 -4.49
N PRO A 114 6.02 -26.04 -4.21
CA PRO A 114 5.16 -26.78 -3.30
C PRO A 114 5.36 -26.40 -1.83
N ASP A 115 6.58 -26.00 -1.46
CA ASP A 115 6.98 -25.82 -0.07
C ASP A 115 6.54 -24.47 0.53
N ALA A 116 6.38 -24.41 1.84
CA ALA A 116 6.04 -23.18 2.58
C ALA A 116 7.17 -22.13 2.55
N GLU A 117 8.41 -22.60 2.44
CA GLU A 117 9.61 -21.79 2.29
C GLU A 117 10.26 -22.04 0.93
N ILE A 118 10.76 -20.98 0.33
CA ILE A 118 11.37 -21.03 -1.01
C ILE A 118 12.87 -21.32 -0.90
N SER A 119 13.29 -22.42 -1.49
CA SER A 119 14.70 -22.76 -1.69
C SER A 119 15.11 -22.46 -3.13
N PHE A 120 16.11 -21.58 -3.32
CA PHE A 120 16.66 -21.33 -4.64
C PHE A 120 17.30 -22.57 -5.25
N SER A 121 17.94 -23.43 -4.45
CA SER A 121 18.49 -24.71 -4.94
C SER A 121 17.39 -25.65 -5.45
N ALA A 122 16.21 -25.65 -4.84
CA ALA A 122 15.06 -26.40 -5.35
C ALA A 122 14.52 -25.82 -6.66
N LEU A 123 14.46 -24.47 -6.77
CA LEU A 123 14.08 -23.80 -8.02
C LEU A 123 15.08 -24.10 -9.14
N HIS A 124 16.36 -24.01 -8.88
CA HIS A 124 17.39 -24.37 -9.88
C HIS A 124 17.24 -25.82 -10.37
N ARG A 125 16.95 -26.76 -9.48
CA ARG A 125 16.67 -28.16 -9.88
C ARG A 125 15.40 -28.28 -10.71
N ALA A 126 14.32 -27.61 -10.31
CA ALA A 126 13.05 -27.65 -11.04
C ALA A 126 13.14 -27.09 -12.48
N TYR A 127 14.04 -26.13 -12.69
CA TYR A 127 14.30 -25.51 -13.99
C TYR A 127 15.60 -25.97 -14.65
N ALA A 128 16.21 -27.08 -14.23
CA ALA A 128 17.52 -27.55 -14.73
C ALA A 128 17.61 -27.70 -16.24
N GLN A 129 16.51 -28.10 -16.89
CA GLN A 129 16.43 -28.31 -18.34
C GLN A 129 16.22 -27.01 -19.14
N LYS A 130 16.17 -25.84 -18.50
CA LYS A 130 15.88 -24.55 -19.14
C LYS A 130 17.01 -23.54 -18.88
N PRO A 131 18.07 -23.49 -19.72
CA PRO A 131 19.25 -22.65 -19.47
C PRO A 131 18.91 -21.18 -19.23
N TYR A 132 17.98 -20.61 -20.00
CA TYR A 132 17.54 -19.22 -19.83
C TYR A 132 16.89 -18.96 -18.48
N MET A 133 16.21 -19.96 -17.89
CA MET A 133 15.63 -19.83 -16.56
C MET A 133 16.69 -19.88 -15.46
N GLN A 134 17.80 -20.58 -15.68
CA GLN A 134 18.92 -20.61 -14.74
C GLN A 134 19.52 -19.21 -14.58
N GLU A 135 19.73 -18.48 -15.69
CA GLU A 135 20.22 -17.10 -15.65
C GLU A 135 19.28 -16.17 -14.89
N ILE A 136 17.96 -16.27 -15.17
CA ILE A 136 16.94 -15.49 -14.47
C ILE A 136 16.95 -15.79 -12.95
N LEU A 137 17.07 -17.07 -12.58
CA LEU A 137 17.10 -17.48 -11.18
C LEU A 137 18.38 -17.02 -10.47
N HIS A 138 19.54 -17.15 -11.11
CA HIS A 138 20.81 -16.66 -10.55
C HIS A 138 20.75 -15.14 -10.31
N ARG A 139 20.21 -14.38 -11.27
CA ARG A 139 20.03 -12.95 -11.12
C ARG A 139 19.08 -12.62 -9.95
N LEU A 140 17.94 -13.30 -9.88
CA LEU A 140 16.98 -13.09 -8.80
C LEU A 140 17.59 -13.43 -7.42
N GLU A 141 18.31 -14.54 -7.30
CA GLU A 141 18.97 -14.95 -6.07
C GLU A 141 20.03 -13.94 -5.62
N ALA A 142 20.83 -13.44 -6.57
CA ALA A 142 21.81 -12.40 -6.32
C ALA A 142 21.13 -11.08 -5.86
N ASP A 143 20.04 -10.71 -6.51
CA ASP A 143 19.27 -9.50 -6.16
C ASP A 143 18.68 -9.61 -4.74
N ILE A 144 18.06 -10.73 -4.39
CA ILE A 144 17.51 -10.97 -3.04
C ILE A 144 18.62 -10.98 -1.98
N SER A 145 19.77 -11.60 -2.28
CA SER A 145 20.92 -11.63 -1.38
C SER A 145 21.54 -10.24 -1.17
N ARG A 146 21.44 -9.39 -2.18
CA ARG A 146 21.91 -7.99 -2.13
C ARG A 146 20.94 -7.13 -1.29
N LEU A 147 19.63 -7.30 -1.49
CA LEU A 147 18.59 -6.61 -0.71
C LEU A 147 18.73 -6.87 0.80
N ALA A 148 19.05 -8.11 1.20
CA ALA A 148 19.22 -8.47 2.60
C ALA A 148 20.36 -7.71 3.33
N LYS A 149 21.26 -7.08 2.58
CA LYS A 149 22.44 -6.34 3.10
C LYS A 149 22.28 -4.82 3.00
N MET A 150 21.23 -4.33 2.38
CA MET A 150 20.98 -2.91 2.18
C MET A 150 20.17 -2.30 3.33
N ASP A 151 20.35 -1.01 3.59
CA ASP A 151 19.39 -0.24 4.37
C ASP A 151 18.04 -0.11 3.62
N LEU A 152 17.00 0.25 4.36
CA LEU A 152 15.63 0.28 3.83
C LEU A 152 15.48 1.22 2.61
N TYR A 153 16.11 2.38 2.65
CA TYR A 153 16.00 3.36 1.56
C TYR A 153 16.69 2.85 0.30
N ALA A 154 17.93 2.36 0.43
CA ALA A 154 18.68 1.79 -0.66
C ALA A 154 17.97 0.56 -1.24
N ALA A 155 17.41 -0.31 -0.39
CA ALA A 155 16.68 -1.50 -0.81
C ALA A 155 15.44 -1.15 -1.65
N VAL A 156 14.62 -0.18 -1.21
CA VAL A 156 13.46 0.29 -1.98
C VAL A 156 13.89 0.88 -3.33
N HIS A 157 14.95 1.68 -3.35
CA HIS A 157 15.52 2.24 -4.58
C HIS A 157 16.02 1.15 -5.54
N TYR A 158 16.69 0.13 -4.99
CA TYR A 158 17.21 -0.99 -5.77
C TYR A 158 16.07 -1.83 -6.39
N ILE A 159 15.02 -2.15 -5.62
CA ILE A 159 13.84 -2.85 -6.16
C ILE A 159 13.25 -2.05 -7.32
N ARG A 160 13.03 -0.76 -7.13
CA ARG A 160 12.36 0.10 -8.12
C ARG A 160 13.17 0.22 -9.41
N ARG A 161 14.47 0.52 -9.32
CA ARG A 161 15.33 0.83 -10.47
C ARG A 161 16.26 -0.31 -10.85
N GLY A 162 16.99 -0.90 -9.89
CA GLY A 162 17.97 -1.95 -10.14
C GLY A 162 17.35 -3.26 -10.61
N MET A 163 16.23 -3.66 -10.00
CA MET A 163 15.49 -4.85 -10.40
C MET A 163 14.46 -4.59 -11.51
N GLY A 164 14.24 -3.34 -11.92
CA GLY A 164 13.36 -2.96 -13.03
C GLY A 164 11.86 -2.92 -12.68
N TYR A 165 11.50 -2.80 -11.39
CA TYR A 165 10.10 -2.79 -10.97
C TYR A 165 9.32 -1.57 -11.50
N ASP A 166 9.93 -0.37 -11.51
CA ASP A 166 9.28 0.85 -12.04
C ASP A 166 9.02 0.76 -13.54
N ALA A 167 9.92 0.14 -14.30
CA ALA A 167 9.72 -0.11 -15.74
C ALA A 167 8.54 -1.06 -15.96
N TRP A 168 8.52 -2.17 -15.20
CA TRP A 168 7.43 -3.13 -15.24
C TRP A 168 6.08 -2.50 -14.86
N LEU A 169 6.01 -1.63 -13.86
CA LEU A 169 4.80 -0.92 -13.49
C LEU A 169 4.26 -0.04 -14.61
N LYS A 170 5.13 0.68 -15.33
CA LYS A 170 4.73 1.52 -16.46
C LYS A 170 4.14 0.70 -17.59
N GLU A 171 4.74 -0.44 -17.90
CA GLU A 171 4.27 -1.36 -18.95
C GLU A 171 2.92 -2.01 -18.58
N ASN A 172 2.66 -2.22 -17.29
CA ASN A 172 1.47 -2.91 -16.79
C ASN A 172 0.46 -1.96 -16.10
N ALA A 173 0.59 -0.64 -16.27
CA ALA A 173 -0.26 0.35 -15.60
C ALA A 173 -1.76 0.20 -15.85
N GLY A 174 -2.17 -0.42 -16.97
CA GLY A 174 -3.56 -0.73 -17.29
C GLY A 174 -4.08 -2.07 -16.77
N GLN A 175 -3.21 -2.93 -16.23
CA GLN A 175 -3.54 -4.30 -15.79
C GLN A 175 -3.47 -4.49 -14.27
N THR A 176 -3.15 -3.46 -13.51
CA THR A 176 -3.10 -3.56 -12.06
C THR A 176 -4.52 -3.56 -11.51
N PRO A 177 -5.03 -4.66 -10.93
CA PRO A 177 -6.38 -4.69 -10.35
C PRO A 177 -6.49 -3.62 -9.28
N SER A 178 -7.52 -2.79 -9.33
CA SER A 178 -7.85 -1.91 -8.21
C SER A 178 -8.10 -2.80 -6.99
N ALA A 179 -7.69 -2.35 -5.80
CA ALA A 179 -7.65 -3.11 -4.55
C ALA A 179 -9.03 -3.64 -4.03
N GLY A 180 -10.02 -3.79 -4.91
CA GLY A 180 -11.38 -4.26 -4.59
C GLY A 180 -11.77 -5.62 -5.18
N GLU A 181 -11.04 -6.19 -6.13
CA GLU A 181 -11.54 -7.36 -6.87
C GLU A 181 -10.83 -8.71 -6.59
N SER A 182 -9.95 -8.80 -5.60
CA SER A 182 -9.10 -9.99 -5.42
C SER A 182 -9.59 -11.04 -4.41
N LEU A 183 -10.84 -11.02 -3.93
CA LEU A 183 -11.33 -12.00 -2.94
C LEU A 183 -12.68 -12.68 -3.26
N GLN A 184 -13.20 -12.57 -4.49
CA GLN A 184 -14.41 -13.31 -4.88
C GLN A 184 -14.17 -14.10 -6.16
N GLY A 185 -13.57 -15.26 -6.03
CA GLY A 185 -13.48 -16.15 -7.18
C GLY A 185 -12.54 -17.33 -6.99
N GLN A 186 -12.90 -18.28 -6.12
CA GLN A 186 -12.65 -19.71 -6.29
C GLN A 186 -13.01 -20.52 -5.04
N GLU A 187 -14.29 -20.56 -4.73
CA GLU A 187 -14.90 -21.72 -4.07
C GLU A 187 -16.10 -22.16 -4.92
N ARG A 188 -15.84 -23.00 -5.90
CA ARG A 188 -16.83 -23.93 -6.43
C ARG A 188 -16.24 -25.32 -6.39
N ALA A 189 -16.61 -26.04 -5.32
CA ALA A 189 -16.51 -27.48 -5.27
C ALA A 189 -17.41 -28.10 -6.36
N PRO A 190 -17.01 -29.18 -7.01
CA PRO A 190 -17.91 -29.97 -7.82
C PRO A 190 -18.82 -30.77 -6.93
N ALA A 191 -20.13 -30.57 -7.09
CA ALA A 191 -21.15 -31.50 -6.63
C ALA A 191 -21.35 -32.59 -7.70
N GLY A 192 -21.54 -33.80 -7.27
CA GLY A 192 -22.00 -34.94 -8.03
C GLY A 192 -21.14 -36.15 -7.94
#